data_0291ef33d822a31a979917282b29953b
#
_entry.id   0291ef33d822a31a979917282b29953b
#
_cell.length_a   1.000
_cell.length_b   1.000
_cell.length_c   1.000
_cell.angle_alpha   90.00
_cell.angle_beta   90.00
_cell.angle_gamma   90.00
#
_symmetry.space_group_name_H-M   'P 1'
#
loop_
_entity.id
_entity.type
_entity.pdbx_description
1 polymer ?
#
loop_
_entity_poly.entity_id
_entity_poly.type
_entity_poly.pdbx_seq_one_letter_code
_entity_poly.pdbx_strand_id
1 'polypeptide(L)'
;FTKQIPFLENMGYKVDKNNLHIMGLSNGGSAVNVAYNGFSKKFKTITFISTGIHQTYPISSKVLLIGGGKDHSSGSLRGAYHALKGNGTKTDIYWDDEETHFILVNQTDEIINFLNRNLK
;
A
#
# COMPACT_ATOMS: atom_id res chain seq x y z
N PHE A 1 -14.46 6.29 -0.30
CA PHE A 1 -13.45 7.16 0.33
C PHE A 1 -14.00 8.52 0.77
N THR A 2 -15.09 9.00 0.16
CA THR A 2 -15.58 10.36 0.40
C THR A 2 -16.48 10.50 1.61
N LYS A 3 -16.95 9.39 2.20
CA LYS A 3 -17.90 9.41 3.32
C LYS A 3 -17.27 9.14 4.68
N GLN A 4 -16.09 8.51 4.72
CA GLN A 4 -15.47 8.10 5.96
C GLN A 4 -14.97 9.28 6.80
N ILE A 5 -14.38 10.29 6.16
CA ILE A 5 -13.87 11.47 6.88
C ILE A 5 -15.00 12.27 7.52
N PRO A 6 -16.07 12.65 6.81
CA PRO A 6 -17.21 13.30 7.45
C PRO A 6 -17.84 12.47 8.56
N PHE A 7 -17.92 11.15 8.38
CA PHE A 7 -18.44 10.26 9.42
C PHE A 7 -17.62 10.34 10.71
N LEU A 8 -16.29 10.27 10.59
CA LEU A 8 -15.38 10.37 11.74
C LEU A 8 -15.46 11.76 12.39
N GLU A 9 -15.51 12.80 11.59
CA GLU A 9 -15.60 14.17 12.10
C GLU A 9 -16.90 14.40 12.86
N ASN A 10 -18.00 13.85 12.38
CA ASN A 10 -19.30 13.90 13.08
C ASN A 10 -19.26 13.17 14.43
N MET A 11 -18.39 12.17 14.58
CA MET A 11 -18.17 11.48 15.85
C MET A 11 -17.21 12.24 16.80
N GLY A 12 -16.71 13.39 16.41
CA GLY A 12 -15.83 14.22 17.23
C GLY A 12 -14.34 14.00 16.99
N TYR A 13 -13.96 13.17 16.00
CA TYR A 13 -12.55 12.97 15.65
C TYR A 13 -12.04 14.10 14.77
N LYS A 14 -10.80 14.50 15.01
CA LYS A 14 -10.08 15.41 14.12
C LYS A 14 -9.24 14.58 13.15
N VAL A 15 -9.48 14.77 11.85
CA VAL A 15 -8.78 14.04 10.80
C VAL A 15 -7.81 14.96 10.09
N ASP A 16 -6.52 14.58 10.08
CA ASP A 16 -5.50 15.27 9.29
C ASP A 16 -5.59 14.81 7.83
N LYS A 17 -6.27 15.62 7.01
CA LYS A 17 -6.52 15.31 5.59
C LYS A 17 -5.25 15.36 4.73
N ASN A 18 -4.17 15.92 5.25
CA ASN A 18 -2.88 15.99 4.55
C ASN A 18 -1.99 14.77 4.86
N ASN A 19 -2.44 13.89 5.74
CA ASN A 19 -1.65 12.76 6.21
C ASN A 19 -2.48 11.48 6.21
N LEU A 20 -3.18 11.22 5.10
CA LEU A 20 -3.98 10.02 4.93
C LEU A 20 -3.14 8.91 4.30
N HIS A 21 -3.30 7.72 4.81
CA HIS A 21 -2.63 6.50 4.32
C HIS A 21 -3.70 5.45 4.03
N ILE A 22 -3.54 4.72 2.92
CA ILE A 22 -4.42 3.60 2.62
C ILE A 22 -3.57 2.34 2.45
N MET A 23 -4.03 1.23 3.02
CA MET A 23 -3.38 -0.07 2.82
C MET A 23 -4.44 -1.15 2.69
N GLY A 24 -4.12 -2.14 1.89
CA GLY A 24 -5.01 -3.26 1.65
C GLY A 24 -4.27 -4.57 1.68
N LEU A 25 -4.83 -5.52 2.40
CA LEU A 25 -4.32 -6.88 2.53
C LEU A 25 -5.20 -7.81 1.69
N SER A 26 -4.59 -8.59 0.80
CA SER A 26 -5.30 -9.63 0.05
C SER A 26 -6.50 -9.07 -0.72
N ASN A 27 -7.73 -9.47 -0.39
CA ASN A 27 -8.94 -8.93 -1.03
C ASN A 27 -9.11 -7.42 -0.86
N GLY A 28 -8.51 -6.83 0.17
CA GLY A 28 -8.46 -5.37 0.34
C GLY A 28 -7.68 -4.65 -0.76
N GLY A 29 -6.91 -5.38 -1.55
CA GLY A 29 -6.18 -4.84 -2.71
C GLY A 29 -7.08 -4.21 -3.76
N SER A 30 -8.34 -4.62 -3.86
CA SER A 30 -9.30 -3.99 -4.78
C SER A 30 -9.50 -2.52 -4.45
N ALA A 31 -9.69 -2.19 -3.18
CA ALA A 31 -9.84 -0.80 -2.74
C ALA A 31 -8.57 0.01 -2.96
N VAL A 32 -7.42 -0.59 -2.70
CA VAL A 32 -6.12 0.08 -2.88
C VAL A 32 -5.83 0.34 -4.36
N ASN A 33 -6.19 -0.59 -5.25
CA ASN A 33 -6.07 -0.36 -6.70
C ASN A 33 -7.02 0.75 -7.18
N VAL A 34 -8.23 0.83 -6.65
CA VAL A 34 -9.15 1.95 -6.94
C VAL A 34 -8.55 3.28 -6.46
N ALA A 35 -7.97 3.30 -5.26
CA ALA A 35 -7.30 4.49 -4.74
C ALA A 35 -6.13 4.92 -5.64
N TYR A 36 -5.31 3.97 -6.06
CA TYR A 36 -4.20 4.24 -6.97
C TYR A 36 -4.67 4.87 -8.28
N ASN A 37 -5.72 4.30 -8.88
CA ASN A 37 -6.17 4.71 -10.21
C ASN A 37 -6.95 6.03 -10.24
N GLY A 38 -7.74 6.33 -9.20
CA GLY A 38 -8.64 7.47 -9.25
C GLY A 38 -8.51 8.47 -8.11
N PHE A 39 -7.84 8.11 -7.02
CA PHE A 39 -7.83 8.87 -5.79
C PHE A 39 -6.45 9.04 -5.16
N SER A 40 -5.37 8.76 -5.90
CA SER A 40 -4.01 8.76 -5.35
C SER A 40 -3.63 10.07 -4.67
N LYS A 41 -4.09 11.20 -5.21
CA LYS A 41 -3.78 12.53 -4.64
C LYS A 41 -4.34 12.75 -3.23
N LYS A 42 -5.28 11.93 -2.80
CA LYS A 42 -5.85 12.00 -1.45
C LYS A 42 -4.96 11.34 -0.40
N PHE A 43 -4.00 10.50 -0.82
CA PHE A 43 -3.22 9.68 0.09
C PHE A 43 -1.74 10.02 0.02
N LYS A 44 -1.13 10.14 1.19
CA LYS A 44 0.32 10.30 1.32
C LYS A 44 1.05 9.02 0.95
N THR A 45 0.52 7.88 1.36
CA THR A 45 1.04 6.55 1.00
C THR A 45 -0.08 5.61 0.57
N ILE A 46 0.26 4.70 -0.34
CA ILE A 46 -0.63 3.65 -0.81
C ILE A 46 0.13 2.33 -0.66
N THR A 47 -0.39 1.40 0.14
CA THR A 47 0.31 0.16 0.51
C THR A 47 -0.47 -1.06 0.04
N PHE A 48 0.23 -1.94 -0.67
CA PHE A 48 -0.27 -3.22 -1.17
C PHE A 48 0.37 -4.35 -0.37
N ILE A 49 -0.44 -5.19 0.29
CA ILE A 49 0.05 -6.31 1.11
C ILE A 49 -0.57 -7.61 0.60
N SER A 50 0.27 -8.54 0.14
CA SER A 50 -0.16 -9.85 -0.35
C SER A 50 -1.26 -9.75 -1.40
N THR A 51 -1.15 -8.80 -2.31
CA THR A 51 -2.13 -8.53 -3.36
C THR A 51 -1.42 -7.98 -4.60
N GLY A 52 -2.09 -8.05 -5.75
CA GLY A 52 -1.57 -7.51 -7.00
C GLY A 52 -1.75 -6.00 -7.11
N ILE A 53 -0.88 -5.40 -7.92
CA ILE A 53 -1.03 -4.02 -8.37
C ILE A 53 -1.35 -4.04 -9.87
N HIS A 54 -2.38 -3.29 -10.29
CA HIS A 54 -2.86 -3.34 -11.66
C HIS A 54 -2.22 -2.30 -12.57
N GLN A 55 -1.79 -1.17 -12.02
CA GLN A 55 -1.23 -0.06 -12.78
C GLN A 55 0.05 0.44 -12.13
N THR A 56 0.98 0.93 -12.96
CA THR A 56 2.27 1.44 -12.48
C THR A 56 2.64 2.80 -13.09
N TYR A 57 1.66 3.57 -13.57
CA TYR A 57 1.95 4.92 -14.02
C TYR A 57 2.37 5.82 -12.84
N PRO A 58 3.12 6.93 -13.10
CA PRO A 58 3.64 7.76 -12.02
C PRO A 58 2.54 8.44 -11.21
N ILE A 59 2.68 8.43 -9.89
CA ILE A 59 1.83 9.17 -8.96
C ILE A 59 2.69 9.91 -7.94
N SER A 60 2.10 10.89 -7.25
CA SER A 60 2.81 11.65 -6.22
C SER A 60 2.84 10.96 -4.87
N SER A 61 1.93 10.03 -4.61
CA SER A 61 1.92 9.25 -3.37
C SER A 61 3.12 8.31 -3.31
N LYS A 62 3.61 8.03 -2.11
CA LYS A 62 4.58 6.97 -1.90
C LYS A 62 3.87 5.61 -1.97
N VAL A 63 4.43 4.68 -2.70
CA VAL A 63 3.88 3.33 -2.87
C VAL A 63 4.70 2.34 -2.06
N LEU A 64 4.04 1.55 -1.22
CA LEU A 64 4.67 0.51 -0.43
C LEU A 64 4.13 -0.84 -0.87
N LEU A 65 5.05 -1.78 -1.10
CA LEU A 65 4.74 -3.10 -1.62
C LEU A 65 5.24 -4.14 -0.61
N ILE A 66 4.37 -5.05 -0.18
CA ILE A 66 4.71 -6.09 0.78
C ILE A 66 4.21 -7.42 0.24
N GLY A 67 5.13 -8.36 0.02
CA GLY A 67 4.74 -9.65 -0.53
C GLY A 67 5.79 -10.72 -0.40
N GLY A 68 5.38 -11.96 -0.65
CA GLY A 68 6.20 -13.15 -0.56
C GLY A 68 6.35 -13.88 -1.89
N GLY A 69 7.51 -14.49 -2.10
CA GLY A 69 7.82 -15.18 -3.35
C GLY A 69 7.00 -16.45 -3.58
N LYS A 70 6.44 -17.03 -2.53
CA LYS A 70 5.57 -18.21 -2.61
C LYS A 70 4.08 -17.85 -2.67
N ASP A 71 3.75 -16.58 -2.78
CA ASP A 71 2.37 -16.09 -2.89
C ASP A 71 2.08 -15.64 -4.31
N HIS A 72 1.22 -16.37 -5.02
CA HIS A 72 0.81 -16.02 -6.39
C HIS A 72 0.13 -14.65 -6.45
N SER A 73 -0.59 -14.26 -5.41
CA SER A 73 -1.25 -12.95 -5.35
C SER A 73 -0.27 -11.79 -5.33
N SER A 74 0.97 -12.02 -4.89
CA SER A 74 2.03 -11.02 -4.84
C SER A 74 2.90 -10.99 -6.10
N GLY A 75 2.57 -11.79 -7.12
CA GLY A 75 3.46 -12.01 -8.26
C GLY A 75 3.81 -10.76 -9.07
N SER A 76 2.93 -9.75 -9.10
CA SER A 76 3.17 -8.51 -9.84
C SER A 76 4.01 -7.48 -9.07
N LEU A 77 4.25 -7.67 -7.77
CA LEU A 77 4.81 -6.60 -6.92
C LEU A 77 6.27 -6.27 -7.22
N ARG A 78 7.09 -7.27 -7.50
CA ARG A 78 8.52 -7.01 -7.79
C ARG A 78 8.70 -6.27 -9.11
N GLY A 79 7.96 -6.67 -10.15
CA GLY A 79 7.98 -5.96 -11.42
C GLY A 79 7.46 -4.53 -11.28
N ALA A 80 6.39 -4.35 -10.51
CA ALA A 80 5.84 -3.04 -10.20
C ALA A 80 6.85 -2.16 -9.46
N TYR A 81 7.60 -2.73 -8.52
CA TYR A 81 8.65 -2.00 -7.81
C TYR A 81 9.67 -1.40 -8.78
N HIS A 82 10.17 -2.21 -9.71
CA HIS A 82 11.13 -1.72 -10.69
C HIS A 82 10.52 -0.68 -11.64
N ALA A 83 9.29 -0.88 -12.08
CA ALA A 83 8.61 0.07 -12.97
C ALA A 83 8.38 1.42 -12.26
N LEU A 84 7.93 1.40 -11.02
CA LEU A 84 7.68 2.62 -10.24
C LEU A 84 8.97 3.36 -9.91
N LYS A 85 10.01 2.65 -9.52
CA LYS A 85 11.33 3.27 -9.30
C LYS A 85 11.84 3.89 -10.60
N GLY A 86 11.68 3.20 -11.72
CA GLY A 86 12.12 3.68 -13.03
C GLY A 86 11.39 4.93 -13.51
N ASN A 87 10.13 5.13 -13.12
CA ASN A 87 9.36 6.31 -13.51
C ASN A 87 9.40 7.45 -12.49
N GLY A 88 10.23 7.31 -11.42
CA GLY A 88 10.41 8.36 -10.42
C GLY A 88 9.38 8.36 -9.29
N THR A 89 8.47 7.40 -9.23
CA THR A 89 7.53 7.27 -8.11
C THR A 89 8.28 6.79 -6.86
N LYS A 90 8.09 7.49 -5.75
CA LYS A 90 8.68 7.06 -4.47
C LYS A 90 8.09 5.71 -4.07
N THR A 91 8.93 4.69 -3.96
CA THR A 91 8.48 3.31 -3.76
C THR A 91 9.46 2.56 -2.87
N ASP A 92 8.95 1.77 -1.96
CA ASP A 92 9.74 0.84 -1.18
C ASP A 92 9.05 -0.54 -1.16
N ILE A 93 9.82 -1.59 -0.93
CA ILE A 93 9.32 -2.95 -0.96
C ILE A 93 9.88 -3.74 0.22
N TYR A 94 9.00 -4.51 0.86
CA TYR A 94 9.36 -5.57 1.80
C TYR A 94 9.04 -6.91 1.12
N TRP A 95 10.07 -7.68 0.83
CA TRP A 95 9.92 -8.92 0.07
C TRP A 95 10.74 -10.05 0.71
N ASP A 96 10.14 -11.23 0.80
CA ASP A 96 10.84 -12.45 1.21
C ASP A 96 10.47 -13.57 0.24
N ASP A 97 11.47 -14.10 -0.48
CA ASP A 97 11.26 -15.14 -1.50
C ASP A 97 10.63 -16.42 -0.92
N GLU A 98 10.83 -16.68 0.36
CA GLU A 98 10.34 -17.90 1.02
C GLU A 98 8.95 -17.72 1.64
N GLU A 99 8.43 -16.52 1.68
CA GLU A 99 7.16 -16.22 2.34
C GLU A 99 5.95 -16.49 1.45
N THR A 100 4.85 -16.83 2.14
CA THR A 100 3.56 -17.14 1.56
C THR A 100 2.62 -15.93 1.61
N HIS A 101 1.36 -16.18 1.29
CA HIS A 101 0.28 -15.20 1.42
C HIS A 101 0.14 -14.65 2.85
N PHE A 102 0.66 -15.34 3.84
CA PHE A 102 0.56 -14.98 5.26
C PHE A 102 1.79 -14.22 5.78
N ILE A 103 2.55 -13.56 4.91
CA ILE A 103 3.75 -12.81 5.28
C ILE A 103 3.49 -11.81 6.42
N LEU A 104 2.35 -11.11 6.40
CA LEU A 104 2.02 -10.14 7.45
C LEU A 104 1.91 -10.81 8.82
N VAL A 105 1.29 -11.98 8.89
CA VAL A 105 1.17 -12.74 10.13
C VAL A 105 2.52 -13.31 10.57
N ASN A 106 3.28 -13.85 9.62
CA ASN A 106 4.54 -14.53 9.91
C ASN A 106 5.66 -13.56 10.28
N GLN A 107 5.63 -12.34 9.75
CA GLN A 107 6.68 -11.33 9.93
C GLN A 107 6.11 -9.99 10.41
N THR A 108 5.18 -10.05 11.35
CA THR A 108 4.44 -8.87 11.83
C THR A 108 5.37 -7.76 12.31
N ASP A 109 6.35 -8.09 13.15
CA ASP A 109 7.23 -7.07 13.75
C ASP A 109 8.11 -6.39 12.70
N GLU A 110 8.65 -7.17 11.77
CA GLU A 110 9.49 -6.67 10.69
C GLU A 110 8.69 -5.77 9.75
N ILE A 111 7.45 -6.15 9.46
CA ILE A 111 6.57 -5.35 8.59
C ILE A 111 6.14 -4.07 9.30
N ILE A 112 5.83 -4.12 10.59
CA ILE A 112 5.53 -2.92 11.38
C ILE A 112 6.72 -1.95 11.34
N ASN A 113 7.94 -2.45 11.49
CA ASN A 113 9.14 -1.63 11.40
C ASN A 113 9.30 -0.99 10.02
N PHE A 114 9.04 -1.77 8.97
CA PHE A 114 9.06 -1.27 7.59
C PHE A 114 8.02 -0.15 7.39
N LEU A 115 6.78 -0.35 7.86
CA LEU A 115 5.72 0.63 7.76
C LEU A 115 6.07 1.90 8.56
N ASN A 116 6.58 1.75 9.78
CA ASN A 116 6.95 2.89 10.62
C ASN A 116 8.02 3.78 9.96
N ARG A 117 8.98 3.19 9.26
CA ARG A 117 9.99 3.96 8.52
C ARG A 117 9.39 4.72 7.35
N ASN A 118 8.33 4.21 6.75
CA ASN A 118 7.79 4.70 5.49
C ASN A 118 6.55 5.60 5.62
N LEU A 119 5.84 5.52 6.73
CA LEU A 119 4.61 6.29 6.94
C LEU A 119 4.84 7.67 7.57
N LYS A 120 6.07 8.00 7.85
CA LYS A 120 6.43 9.30 8.46
C LYS A 120 6.36 10.46 7.48
#